data_8a052260810fca601357211c92eb2076
#
_entry.id   8a052260810fca601357211c92eb2076
#
_cell.length_a   1.000
_cell.length_b   1.000
_cell.length_c   1.000
_cell.angle_alpha   90.00
_cell.angle_beta   90.00
_cell.angle_gamma   90.00
#
_symmetry.space_group_name_H-M   'P 1'
#
loop_
_entity.id
_entity.type
_entity.pdbx_description
1 polymer ?
#
loop_
_entity_poly.entity_id
_entity_poly.type
_entity_poly.pdbx_seq_one_letter_code
_entity_poly.pdbx_strand_id
1 'polypeptide(L)'
;MATTILLVDDHPLFRKGLRLLLEGQADFRIVGEAGDGREAIERVRTLSPEVVIMDITMPEFNGVEATRKIVSEHPSAKVIALSMHAGKSFVEDMLKAGAAGYILKKSVPEDLVNAIRMVIQGDIYLSPAITGIVVSEYKELLAMSPATAQIQDASPILRTKLQRPVLSPDLLTRSDLVARLDELRRRPLTLVSAAAGYGKSTLASLWLEAWEGPYGWLSLDDEENDLRQFLNYLLAAIANAFPEACETTRSLLQPPELAPVKDLGHFLVNDIDEIKDPFILVLDNYHRIREKTVHDLLDAVLAHPPQNFHLMLLTRRDPPLLTSKLRALDQVNEIGTADLSFTVAEIKALLETTLGHSVDEKKAGTIQERLEGWPAGMRLISQSLKHSGDLDRLLAGLKGGFPTIVDYLMTEVLSHQPPEMTRWMTATAILDRFCAPLCDALQGSEAAPGTCEMNCDEFIARLQKDNLFLMALDSENRWFRYHPLFRQLLQEQLNRHWSPEEIAALHFRANAWFAENDITDDAIKRPPAESREAERDVVSEAADRLSRPHQPLADPLTNRELDVLELLARRLTNQEIAEKLFIAPTTVKGHLKSIYQKLDVNKRREAVEKAQKIGILPGGE
;
A
#
# COMPACT_ATOMS: atom_id res chain seq x y z
N MET A 1 -48.31 3.74 12.38
CA MET A 1 -48.11 3.02 11.10
C MET A 1 -46.64 2.63 11.03
N ALA A 2 -46.31 1.50 10.44
CA ALA A 2 -44.90 1.12 10.31
C ALA A 2 -44.21 1.97 9.21
N THR A 3 -43.03 2.52 9.50
CA THR A 3 -42.25 3.33 8.57
C THR A 3 -41.79 2.50 7.38
N THR A 4 -42.03 3.00 6.18
CA THR A 4 -41.68 2.31 4.93
C THR A 4 -40.27 2.64 4.48
N ILE A 5 -39.46 1.61 4.25
CA ILE A 5 -38.02 1.75 3.96
C ILE A 5 -37.65 1.07 2.63
N LEU A 6 -36.90 1.77 1.80
CA LEU A 6 -36.22 1.24 0.61
C LEU A 6 -34.73 1.06 0.89
N LEU A 7 -34.17 -0.12 0.58
CA LEU A 7 -32.75 -0.42 0.73
C LEU A 7 -32.05 -0.32 -0.63
N VAL A 8 -30.97 0.47 -0.71
CA VAL A 8 -30.20 0.68 -1.94
C VAL A 8 -28.72 0.46 -1.66
N ASP A 9 -28.14 -0.60 -2.22
CA ASP A 9 -26.73 -0.96 -2.10
C ASP A 9 -26.39 -1.96 -3.20
N ASP A 10 -25.26 -1.89 -3.84
CA ASP A 10 -24.86 -2.82 -4.91
C ASP A 10 -24.41 -4.19 -4.38
N HIS A 11 -24.12 -4.30 -3.07
CA HIS A 11 -23.70 -5.54 -2.41
C HIS A 11 -24.88 -6.35 -1.85
N PRO A 12 -25.29 -7.48 -2.48
CA PRO A 12 -26.47 -8.25 -2.03
C PRO A 12 -26.38 -8.77 -0.59
N LEU A 13 -25.17 -9.14 -0.13
CA LEU A 13 -24.96 -9.63 1.25
C LEU A 13 -25.15 -8.52 2.27
N PHE A 14 -24.71 -7.30 1.97
CA PHE A 14 -24.88 -6.16 2.86
C PHE A 14 -26.35 -5.75 2.94
N ARG A 15 -27.07 -5.69 1.80
CA ARG A 15 -28.53 -5.47 1.79
C ARG A 15 -29.30 -6.50 2.63
N LYS A 16 -28.91 -7.79 2.52
CA LYS A 16 -29.52 -8.85 3.35
C LYS A 16 -29.26 -8.64 4.84
N GLY A 17 -28.07 -8.17 5.22
CA GLY A 17 -27.75 -7.79 6.60
C GLY A 17 -28.60 -6.63 7.11
N LEU A 18 -28.74 -5.56 6.29
CA LEU A 18 -29.62 -4.42 6.61
C LEU A 18 -31.08 -4.86 6.79
N ARG A 19 -31.57 -5.73 5.90
CA ARG A 19 -32.92 -6.30 5.99
C ARG A 19 -33.12 -7.01 7.33
N LEU A 20 -32.25 -7.92 7.70
CA LEU A 20 -32.34 -8.68 8.96
C LEU A 20 -32.33 -7.75 10.19
N LEU A 21 -31.51 -6.70 10.17
CA LEU A 21 -31.42 -5.72 11.24
C LEU A 21 -32.74 -4.95 11.41
N LEU A 22 -33.36 -4.53 10.30
CA LEU A 22 -34.56 -3.68 10.31
C LEU A 22 -35.85 -4.48 10.46
N GLU A 23 -35.96 -5.70 9.95
CA GLU A 23 -37.10 -6.61 10.15
C GLU A 23 -37.25 -7.04 11.61
N GLY A 24 -36.18 -6.95 12.42
CA GLY A 24 -36.24 -7.14 13.86
C GLY A 24 -36.99 -6.01 14.63
N GLN A 25 -37.31 -4.89 13.96
CA GLN A 25 -37.98 -3.74 14.56
C GLN A 25 -39.46 -3.72 14.13
N ALA A 26 -40.40 -3.69 15.13
CA ALA A 26 -41.85 -3.74 14.87
C ALA A 26 -42.39 -2.45 14.19
N ASP A 27 -41.66 -1.35 14.27
CA ASP A 27 -42.01 -0.04 13.73
C ASP A 27 -41.50 0.21 12.30
N PHE A 28 -40.77 -0.76 11.70
CA PHE A 28 -40.21 -0.63 10.33
C PHE A 28 -40.79 -1.68 9.38
N ARG A 29 -40.92 -1.30 8.11
CA ARG A 29 -41.33 -2.19 7.02
C ARG A 29 -40.51 -1.92 5.76
N ILE A 30 -39.75 -2.89 5.32
CA ILE A 30 -39.00 -2.81 4.06
C ILE A 30 -39.96 -3.03 2.91
N VAL A 31 -40.11 -2.03 2.04
CA VAL A 31 -41.04 -2.05 0.91
C VAL A 31 -40.37 -2.43 -0.40
N GLY A 32 -39.03 -2.35 -0.49
CA GLY A 32 -38.28 -2.71 -1.68
C GLY A 32 -36.78 -2.70 -1.46
N GLU A 33 -36.08 -3.18 -2.49
CA GLU A 33 -34.61 -3.13 -2.60
C GLU A 33 -34.23 -2.65 -4.01
N ALA A 34 -33.05 -2.02 -4.14
CA ALA A 34 -32.44 -1.63 -5.40
C ALA A 34 -30.94 -1.92 -5.37
N GLY A 35 -30.35 -2.28 -6.52
CA GLY A 35 -28.93 -2.57 -6.67
C GLY A 35 -28.11 -1.40 -7.22
N ASP A 36 -28.74 -0.36 -7.74
CA ASP A 36 -28.12 0.83 -8.27
C ASP A 36 -29.02 2.07 -8.13
N GLY A 37 -28.45 3.25 -8.44
CA GLY A 37 -29.16 4.52 -8.29
C GLY A 37 -30.32 4.72 -9.26
N ARG A 38 -30.32 4.10 -10.44
CA ARG A 38 -31.44 4.19 -11.41
C ARG A 38 -32.63 3.38 -10.94
N GLU A 39 -32.39 2.15 -10.53
CA GLU A 39 -33.42 1.31 -9.94
C GLU A 39 -33.99 1.97 -8.68
N ALA A 40 -33.15 2.60 -7.85
CA ALA A 40 -33.59 3.33 -6.66
C ALA A 40 -34.61 4.42 -6.99
N ILE A 41 -34.37 5.25 -8.01
CA ILE A 41 -35.29 6.30 -8.43
C ILE A 41 -36.64 5.72 -8.90
N GLU A 42 -36.62 4.65 -9.71
CA GLU A 42 -37.85 4.00 -10.16
C GLU A 42 -38.64 3.37 -8.99
N ARG A 43 -37.94 2.75 -8.04
CA ARG A 43 -38.55 2.18 -6.84
C ARG A 43 -39.18 3.24 -5.94
N VAL A 44 -38.50 4.40 -5.78
CA VAL A 44 -39.08 5.51 -5.00
C VAL A 44 -40.37 6.02 -5.63
N ARG A 45 -40.41 6.16 -6.96
CA ARG A 45 -41.62 6.57 -7.69
C ARG A 45 -42.78 5.61 -7.52
N THR A 46 -42.52 4.30 -7.51
CA THR A 46 -43.53 3.25 -7.47
C THR A 46 -44.00 2.91 -6.05
N LEU A 47 -43.08 2.92 -5.09
CA LEU A 47 -43.31 2.45 -3.73
C LEU A 47 -43.55 3.58 -2.73
N SER A 48 -43.17 4.83 -3.08
CA SER A 48 -43.27 6.02 -2.22
C SER A 48 -42.79 5.76 -0.78
N PRO A 49 -41.52 5.30 -0.59
CA PRO A 49 -41.00 5.01 0.74
C PRO A 49 -40.83 6.31 1.54
N GLU A 50 -40.99 6.23 2.86
CA GLU A 50 -40.72 7.35 3.78
C GLU A 50 -39.21 7.56 3.99
N VAL A 51 -38.45 6.46 4.00
CA VAL A 51 -36.98 6.51 4.15
C VAL A 51 -36.30 5.68 3.06
N VAL A 52 -35.21 6.19 2.51
CA VAL A 52 -34.33 5.50 1.57
C VAL A 52 -32.94 5.37 2.21
N ILE A 53 -32.49 4.15 2.39
CA ILE A 53 -31.13 3.87 2.84
C ILE A 53 -30.26 3.72 1.59
N MET A 54 -29.35 4.66 1.34
CA MET A 54 -28.64 4.83 0.08
C MET A 54 -27.15 4.61 0.23
N ASP A 55 -26.58 3.61 -0.44
CA ASP A 55 -25.13 3.53 -0.60
C ASP A 55 -24.63 4.67 -1.50
N ILE A 56 -23.50 5.27 -1.13
CA ILE A 56 -22.89 6.35 -1.89
C ILE A 56 -22.13 5.78 -3.11
N THR A 57 -21.41 4.67 -2.91
CA THR A 57 -20.45 4.15 -3.90
C THR A 57 -21.07 2.96 -4.65
N MET A 58 -21.81 3.27 -5.71
CA MET A 58 -22.39 2.25 -6.60
C MET A 58 -21.91 2.44 -8.04
N PRO A 59 -21.75 1.35 -8.83
CA PRO A 59 -21.38 1.42 -10.23
C PRO A 59 -22.48 2.08 -11.08
N GLU A 60 -22.11 2.63 -12.23
CA GLU A 60 -22.95 3.25 -13.28
C GLU A 60 -23.68 4.54 -12.87
N PHE A 61 -24.39 4.58 -11.74
CA PHE A 61 -25.11 5.75 -11.26
C PHE A 61 -24.97 5.87 -9.74
N ASN A 62 -24.18 6.83 -9.28
CA ASN A 62 -23.77 6.93 -7.89
C ASN A 62 -24.89 7.43 -6.97
N GLY A 63 -24.74 7.15 -5.65
CA GLY A 63 -25.77 7.50 -4.65
C GLY A 63 -25.98 9.00 -4.48
N VAL A 64 -25.00 9.86 -4.76
CA VAL A 64 -25.14 11.33 -4.68
C VAL A 64 -26.11 11.84 -5.73
N GLU A 65 -25.94 11.41 -7.00
CA GLU A 65 -26.83 11.80 -8.10
C GLU A 65 -28.24 11.24 -7.91
N ALA A 66 -28.36 9.99 -7.44
CA ALA A 66 -29.63 9.37 -7.11
C ALA A 66 -30.35 10.14 -5.99
N THR A 67 -29.64 10.51 -4.92
CA THR A 67 -30.17 11.31 -3.82
C THR A 67 -30.67 12.65 -4.28
N ARG A 68 -29.88 13.40 -5.05
CA ARG A 68 -30.28 14.71 -5.59
C ARG A 68 -31.58 14.62 -6.38
N LYS A 69 -31.72 13.59 -7.22
CA LYS A 69 -32.91 13.37 -8.03
C LYS A 69 -34.12 12.93 -7.21
N ILE A 70 -33.92 12.01 -6.26
CA ILE A 70 -34.98 11.55 -5.36
C ILE A 70 -35.55 12.72 -4.52
N VAL A 71 -34.68 13.50 -3.89
CA VAL A 71 -35.08 14.64 -3.05
C VAL A 71 -35.79 15.72 -3.87
N SER A 72 -35.36 15.97 -5.11
CA SER A 72 -36.00 16.95 -5.99
C SER A 72 -37.39 16.51 -6.49
N GLU A 73 -37.56 15.22 -6.83
CA GLU A 73 -38.81 14.68 -7.37
C GLU A 73 -39.79 14.22 -6.25
N HIS A 74 -39.26 13.78 -5.12
CA HIS A 74 -40.02 13.24 -3.96
C HIS A 74 -39.54 13.85 -2.64
N PRO A 75 -39.81 15.13 -2.33
CA PRO A 75 -39.29 15.82 -1.13
C PRO A 75 -39.74 15.20 0.21
N SER A 76 -40.77 14.36 0.20
CA SER A 76 -41.23 13.63 1.39
C SER A 76 -40.37 12.44 1.74
N ALA A 77 -39.63 11.86 0.79
CA ALA A 77 -38.72 10.76 1.00
C ALA A 77 -37.43 11.25 1.66
N LYS A 78 -37.10 10.71 2.83
CA LYS A 78 -35.86 11.05 3.56
C LYS A 78 -34.74 10.09 3.15
N VAL A 79 -33.60 10.63 2.74
CA VAL A 79 -32.44 9.80 2.33
C VAL A 79 -31.40 9.76 3.44
N ILE A 80 -31.02 8.56 3.86
CA ILE A 80 -29.89 8.31 4.78
C ILE A 80 -28.76 7.68 3.96
N ALA A 81 -27.63 8.36 3.86
CA ALA A 81 -26.45 7.88 3.17
C ALA A 81 -25.68 6.85 3.99
N LEU A 82 -25.25 5.78 3.34
CA LEU A 82 -24.27 4.81 3.86
C LEU A 82 -22.95 4.94 3.14
N SER A 83 -21.83 4.96 3.85
CA SER A 83 -20.49 5.08 3.26
C SER A 83 -19.45 4.25 3.99
N MET A 84 -18.49 3.73 3.25
CA MET A 84 -17.25 3.19 3.82
C MET A 84 -16.26 4.29 4.24
N HIS A 85 -16.45 5.52 3.73
CA HIS A 85 -15.49 6.62 3.87
C HIS A 85 -16.05 7.76 4.73
N ALA A 86 -15.20 8.27 5.62
CA ALA A 86 -15.45 9.48 6.41
C ALA A 86 -14.90 10.75 5.72
N GLY A 87 -14.55 10.68 4.43
CA GLY A 87 -13.95 11.80 3.70
C GLY A 87 -14.89 12.99 3.58
N LYS A 88 -14.35 14.20 3.84
CA LYS A 88 -15.09 15.48 3.87
C LYS A 88 -15.92 15.70 2.60
N SER A 89 -15.35 15.48 1.41
CA SER A 89 -16.03 15.69 0.13
C SER A 89 -17.30 14.83 -0.03
N PHE A 90 -17.27 13.57 0.37
CA PHE A 90 -18.45 12.68 0.28
C PHE A 90 -19.58 13.12 1.21
N VAL A 91 -19.22 13.60 2.41
CA VAL A 91 -20.21 14.13 3.38
C VAL A 91 -20.88 15.40 2.82
N GLU A 92 -20.08 16.35 2.32
CA GLU A 92 -20.57 17.58 1.70
C GLU A 92 -21.49 17.32 0.52
N ASP A 93 -21.07 16.47 -0.41
CA ASP A 93 -21.82 16.17 -1.63
C ASP A 93 -23.17 15.55 -1.32
N MET A 94 -23.22 14.63 -0.34
CA MET A 94 -24.47 14.02 0.09
C MET A 94 -25.40 15.00 0.82
N LEU A 95 -24.86 15.85 1.70
CA LEU A 95 -25.66 16.88 2.37
C LEU A 95 -26.16 17.94 1.37
N LYS A 96 -25.33 18.37 0.42
CA LYS A 96 -25.72 19.26 -0.69
C LYS A 96 -26.74 18.61 -1.64
N ALA A 97 -26.73 17.29 -1.78
CA ALA A 97 -27.76 16.54 -2.52
C ALA A 97 -29.09 16.43 -1.77
N GLY A 98 -29.13 16.82 -0.49
CA GLY A 98 -30.34 16.83 0.35
C GLY A 98 -30.52 15.57 1.21
N ALA A 99 -29.46 14.82 1.48
CA ALA A 99 -29.53 13.71 2.44
C ALA A 99 -29.89 14.21 3.84
N ALA A 100 -30.79 13.52 4.49
CA ALA A 100 -31.24 13.78 5.88
C ALA A 100 -30.40 13.05 6.93
N GLY A 101 -29.51 12.12 6.51
CA GLY A 101 -28.61 11.43 7.41
C GLY A 101 -27.36 10.91 6.69
N TYR A 102 -26.27 10.71 7.46
CA TYR A 102 -25.04 10.12 7.01
C TYR A 102 -24.46 9.16 8.05
N ILE A 103 -24.27 7.91 7.67
CA ILE A 103 -23.79 6.84 8.54
C ILE A 103 -22.61 6.13 7.88
N LEU A 104 -21.58 5.84 8.66
CA LEU A 104 -20.50 4.96 8.21
C LEU A 104 -20.95 3.50 8.25
N LYS A 105 -20.69 2.72 7.19
CA LYS A 105 -21.10 1.30 7.12
C LYS A 105 -20.60 0.47 8.31
N LYS A 106 -19.46 0.83 8.92
CA LYS A 106 -18.92 0.17 10.11
C LYS A 106 -19.73 0.39 11.39
N SER A 107 -20.51 1.48 11.48
CA SER A 107 -21.35 1.82 12.65
C SER A 107 -22.85 1.54 12.44
N VAL A 108 -23.22 0.94 11.31
CA VAL A 108 -24.61 0.62 10.97
C VAL A 108 -25.36 -0.17 12.06
N PRO A 109 -24.81 -1.22 12.69
CA PRO A 109 -25.55 -1.98 13.71
C PRO A 109 -25.99 -1.14 14.91
N GLU A 110 -25.21 -0.12 15.27
CA GLU A 110 -25.42 0.75 16.44
C GLU A 110 -26.27 1.98 16.10
N ASP A 111 -26.06 2.55 14.91
CA ASP A 111 -26.54 3.87 14.53
C ASP A 111 -27.83 3.86 13.68
N LEU A 112 -28.03 2.85 12.82
CA LEU A 112 -29.05 2.91 11.76
C LEU A 112 -30.46 3.03 12.27
N VAL A 113 -30.83 2.28 13.30
CA VAL A 113 -32.18 2.29 13.87
C VAL A 113 -32.49 3.67 14.47
N ASN A 114 -31.55 4.26 15.18
CA ASN A 114 -31.67 5.60 15.76
C ASN A 114 -31.76 6.67 14.68
N ALA A 115 -30.91 6.57 13.64
CA ALA A 115 -30.91 7.49 12.52
C ALA A 115 -32.24 7.53 11.79
N ILE A 116 -32.83 6.36 11.50
CA ILE A 116 -34.17 6.28 10.87
C ILE A 116 -35.22 7.00 11.73
N ARG A 117 -35.24 6.76 13.04
CA ARG A 117 -36.19 7.39 13.94
C ARG A 117 -36.05 8.91 14.02
N MET A 118 -34.82 9.42 14.06
CA MET A 118 -34.55 10.87 14.07
C MET A 118 -34.97 11.53 12.75
N VAL A 119 -34.56 10.93 11.62
CA VAL A 119 -34.82 11.49 10.29
C VAL A 119 -36.34 11.56 9.97
N ILE A 120 -37.13 10.61 10.45
CA ILE A 120 -38.61 10.64 10.34
C ILE A 120 -39.20 11.80 11.13
N GLN A 121 -38.61 12.15 12.27
CA GLN A 121 -39.06 13.30 13.09
C GLN A 121 -38.69 14.65 12.48
N GLY A 122 -37.89 14.64 11.41
CA GLY A 122 -37.40 15.84 10.69
C GLY A 122 -36.02 16.30 11.11
N ASP A 123 -35.35 15.57 11.99
CA ASP A 123 -34.00 15.85 12.43
C ASP A 123 -32.96 15.30 11.44
N ILE A 124 -31.76 15.86 11.46
CA ILE A 124 -30.61 15.37 10.67
C ILE A 124 -29.79 14.43 11.56
N TYR A 125 -29.46 13.23 11.06
CA TYR A 125 -28.55 12.32 11.75
C TYR A 125 -27.18 12.25 11.10
N LEU A 126 -26.15 12.51 11.89
CA LEU A 126 -24.75 12.31 11.51
C LEU A 126 -24.09 11.39 12.52
N SER A 127 -23.44 10.32 12.04
CA SER A 127 -22.66 9.48 12.96
C SER A 127 -21.59 10.29 13.70
N PRO A 128 -21.22 9.95 14.96
CA PRO A 128 -20.32 10.76 15.80
C PRO A 128 -18.99 11.12 15.12
N ALA A 129 -18.45 10.20 14.30
CA ALA A 129 -17.22 10.41 13.54
C ALA A 129 -17.37 11.51 12.46
N ILE A 130 -18.58 11.77 11.97
CA ILE A 130 -18.88 12.77 10.93
C ILE A 130 -19.28 14.11 11.56
N THR A 131 -19.94 14.09 12.71
CA THR A 131 -20.40 15.31 13.40
C THR A 131 -19.25 16.28 13.67
N GLY A 132 -18.05 15.78 14.04
CA GLY A 132 -16.87 16.61 14.24
C GLY A 132 -16.44 17.36 12.99
N ILE A 133 -16.54 16.73 11.83
CA ILE A 133 -16.17 17.31 10.52
C ILE A 133 -17.14 18.45 10.17
N VAL A 134 -18.44 18.19 10.26
CA VAL A 134 -19.49 19.17 9.92
C VAL A 134 -19.52 20.34 10.90
N VAL A 135 -19.32 20.11 12.21
CA VAL A 135 -19.25 21.19 13.22
C VAL A 135 -18.02 22.06 13.04
N SER A 136 -16.87 21.50 12.64
CA SER A 136 -15.68 22.29 12.32
C SER A 136 -15.94 23.23 11.15
N GLU A 137 -16.60 22.75 10.11
CA GLU A 137 -16.95 23.51 8.93
C GLU A 137 -17.97 24.63 9.22
N TYR A 138 -18.99 24.34 10.04
CA TYR A 138 -19.95 25.33 10.45
C TYR A 138 -19.31 26.43 11.33
N LYS A 139 -18.34 26.10 12.18
CA LYS A 139 -17.56 27.08 12.93
C LYS A 139 -16.71 27.97 12.03
N GLU A 140 -16.14 27.42 10.96
CA GLU A 140 -15.40 28.18 9.95
C GLU A 140 -16.33 29.14 9.19
N LEU A 141 -17.53 28.72 8.81
CA LEU A 141 -18.56 29.54 8.18
C LEU A 141 -19.05 30.68 9.09
N LEU A 142 -19.20 30.43 10.39
CA LEU A 142 -19.61 31.45 11.36
C LEU A 142 -18.49 32.46 11.69
N ALA A 143 -17.23 32.10 11.54
CA ALA A 143 -16.09 32.99 11.70
C ALA A 143 -15.91 33.97 10.53
N MET A 144 -16.61 33.76 9.41
CA MET A 144 -16.63 34.63 8.25
C MET A 144 -17.62 35.78 8.45
N SER A 145 -17.16 36.90 9.05
CA SER A 145 -17.90 38.17 9.14
C SER A 145 -18.07 38.84 7.76
N PRO A 146 -19.16 39.62 7.47
CA PRO A 146 -19.51 40.04 6.12
C PRO A 146 -18.61 41.12 5.46
N ALA A 147 -17.41 41.36 5.98
CA ALA A 147 -16.47 42.32 5.43
C ALA A 147 -15.52 41.77 4.34
N THR A 148 -15.60 40.48 3.98
CA THR A 148 -14.68 39.85 3.03
C THR A 148 -15.38 39.18 1.83
N ALA A 149 -16.48 39.73 1.38
CA ALA A 149 -17.24 39.23 0.21
C ALA A 149 -16.61 39.65 -1.14
N GLN A 150 -15.30 39.51 -1.31
CA GLN A 150 -14.60 39.71 -2.58
C GLN A 150 -13.42 38.76 -2.79
N ILE A 151 -13.51 37.50 -2.28
CA ILE A 151 -12.58 36.43 -2.68
C ILE A 151 -13.44 35.23 -3.07
N GLN A 152 -13.96 35.25 -4.32
CA GLN A 152 -14.52 34.08 -4.98
C GLN A 152 -13.37 33.24 -5.51
N ASP A 153 -13.42 31.92 -5.27
CA ASP A 153 -12.62 30.84 -5.87
C ASP A 153 -11.24 30.47 -5.28
N ALA A 154 -10.95 30.73 -4.00
CA ALA A 154 -9.82 30.02 -3.36
C ALA A 154 -10.36 28.95 -2.39
N SER A 155 -10.10 27.68 -2.66
CA SER A 155 -10.34 26.59 -1.69
C SER A 155 -9.69 26.95 -0.33
N PRO A 156 -10.40 26.82 0.79
CA PRO A 156 -9.87 27.25 2.09
C PRO A 156 -8.60 26.45 2.46
N ILE A 157 -7.53 27.17 2.75
CA ILE A 157 -6.25 26.57 3.14
C ILE A 157 -6.36 25.92 4.52
N LEU A 158 -6.14 24.62 4.60
CA LEU A 158 -6.11 23.87 5.85
C LEU A 158 -4.83 24.19 6.63
N ARG A 159 -4.91 25.08 7.61
CA ARG A 159 -3.75 25.58 8.37
C ARG A 159 -2.93 24.50 9.07
N THR A 160 -3.54 23.36 9.41
CA THR A 160 -2.84 22.24 10.03
C THR A 160 -1.81 21.59 9.08
N LYS A 161 -2.00 21.67 7.76
CA LYS A 161 -0.99 21.24 6.77
C LYS A 161 0.26 22.12 6.77
N LEU A 162 0.14 23.36 7.28
CA LEU A 162 1.23 24.36 7.34
C LEU A 162 1.99 24.33 8.67
N GLN A 163 1.71 23.36 9.53
CA GLN A 163 2.32 23.25 10.85
C GLN A 163 3.22 22.02 10.91
N ARG A 164 4.45 22.21 11.42
CA ARG A 164 5.34 21.08 11.69
C ARG A 164 4.77 20.20 12.81
N PRO A 165 5.02 18.88 12.80
CA PRO A 165 4.65 18.01 13.90
C PRO A 165 5.25 18.45 15.23
N VAL A 166 4.45 18.41 16.30
CA VAL A 166 4.92 18.69 17.65
C VAL A 166 5.81 17.54 18.12
N LEU A 167 6.99 17.90 18.63
CA LEU A 167 7.95 16.92 19.15
C LEU A 167 7.51 16.41 20.52
N SER A 168 7.64 15.10 20.74
CA SER A 168 7.43 14.51 22.06
C SER A 168 8.61 14.82 22.97
N PRO A 169 8.39 15.14 24.27
CA PRO A 169 9.48 15.45 25.22
C PRO A 169 10.46 14.29 25.46
N ASP A 170 10.03 13.06 25.18
CA ASP A 170 10.85 11.84 25.37
C ASP A 170 11.60 11.44 24.09
N LEU A 171 11.82 12.38 23.17
CA LEU A 171 12.44 12.10 21.88
C LEU A 171 13.98 12.10 21.99
N LEU A 172 14.62 11.18 21.29
CA LEU A 172 16.07 11.18 21.13
C LEU A 172 16.49 12.31 20.19
N THR A 173 17.38 13.19 20.62
CA THR A 173 17.72 14.46 19.93
C THR A 173 18.65 14.28 18.72
N ARG A 174 19.21 13.16 18.41
CA ARG A 174 20.04 12.86 17.20
C ARG A 174 20.95 14.03 16.76
N SER A 175 21.68 14.59 17.70
CA SER A 175 22.50 15.81 17.53
C SER A 175 23.43 15.76 16.33
N ASP A 176 24.02 14.57 16.01
CA ASP A 176 24.95 14.39 14.91
C ASP A 176 24.27 14.55 13.53
N LEU A 177 23.04 14.04 13.39
CA LEU A 177 22.27 14.24 12.16
C LEU A 177 21.79 15.69 12.00
N VAL A 178 21.38 16.32 13.09
CA VAL A 178 20.97 17.73 13.08
C VAL A 178 22.15 18.62 12.72
N ALA A 179 23.34 18.37 13.30
CA ALA A 179 24.56 19.10 12.96
C ALA A 179 24.94 18.92 11.48
N ARG A 180 24.86 17.68 10.94
CA ARG A 180 25.11 17.40 9.52
C ARG A 180 24.14 18.16 8.61
N LEU A 181 22.85 18.25 8.97
CA LEU A 181 21.86 19.03 8.22
C LEU A 181 22.22 20.51 8.22
N ASP A 182 22.65 21.05 9.35
CA ASP A 182 23.01 22.45 9.47
C ASP A 182 24.29 22.81 8.69
N GLU A 183 25.31 21.98 8.72
CA GLU A 183 26.51 22.14 7.90
C GLU A 183 26.21 22.19 6.40
N LEU A 184 25.26 21.36 5.94
CA LEU A 184 24.92 21.18 4.53
C LEU A 184 23.76 22.08 4.06
N ARG A 185 23.23 22.95 4.90
CA ARG A 185 22.09 23.83 4.57
C ARG A 185 22.35 24.83 3.44
N ARG A 186 23.63 25.09 3.11
CA ARG A 186 24.00 25.94 1.95
C ARG A 186 23.72 25.27 0.61
N ARG A 187 23.51 23.95 0.59
CA ARG A 187 23.05 23.24 -0.60
C ARG A 187 21.56 23.56 -0.81
N PRO A 188 21.12 23.73 -2.05
CA PRO A 188 19.73 24.12 -2.31
C PRO A 188 18.69 23.04 -1.94
N LEU A 189 19.09 21.75 -1.87
CA LEU A 189 18.19 20.64 -1.64
C LEU A 189 18.71 19.66 -0.58
N THR A 190 17.84 19.33 0.38
CA THR A 190 17.97 18.13 1.22
C THR A 190 16.85 17.14 0.86
N LEU A 191 17.23 15.94 0.49
CA LEU A 191 16.31 14.83 0.22
C LEU A 191 16.39 13.81 1.36
N VAL A 192 15.30 13.61 2.09
CA VAL A 192 15.18 12.59 3.12
C VAL A 192 14.25 11.48 2.64
N SER A 193 14.84 10.34 2.24
CA SER A 193 14.10 9.21 1.66
C SER A 193 14.21 7.96 2.52
N ALA A 194 13.10 7.51 3.08
CA ALA A 194 13.02 6.27 3.86
C ALA A 194 11.58 5.78 3.98
N ALA A 195 11.40 4.51 4.34
CA ALA A 195 10.11 3.89 4.59
C ALA A 195 9.29 4.61 5.69
N ALA A 196 8.04 4.16 5.88
CA ALA A 196 7.19 4.65 6.96
C ALA A 196 7.84 4.41 8.33
N GLY A 197 7.67 5.36 9.26
CA GLY A 197 8.14 5.20 10.65
C GLY A 197 9.64 5.39 10.89
N TYR A 198 10.43 5.82 9.88
CA TYR A 198 11.86 6.13 10.07
C TYR A 198 12.13 7.52 10.63
N GLY A 199 11.10 8.29 11.00
CA GLY A 199 11.29 9.55 11.71
C GLY A 199 11.69 10.73 10.83
N LYS A 200 11.39 10.72 9.52
CA LYS A 200 11.70 11.81 8.57
C LYS A 200 11.17 13.17 9.05
N SER A 201 9.86 13.26 9.29
CA SER A 201 9.22 14.51 9.77
C SER A 201 9.70 14.92 11.15
N THR A 202 10.06 13.95 12.00
CA THR A 202 10.66 14.18 13.32
C THR A 202 12.05 14.79 13.20
N LEU A 203 12.91 14.27 12.32
CA LEU A 203 14.24 14.82 12.06
C LEU A 203 14.16 16.25 11.52
N ALA A 204 13.27 16.50 10.56
CA ALA A 204 13.04 17.84 10.03
C ALA A 204 12.58 18.82 11.14
N SER A 205 11.65 18.38 12.00
CA SER A 205 11.18 19.20 13.12
C SER A 205 12.27 19.48 14.16
N LEU A 206 13.14 18.49 14.47
CA LEU A 206 14.32 18.68 15.35
C LEU A 206 15.31 19.70 14.76
N TRP A 207 15.58 19.59 13.46
CA TRP A 207 16.47 20.52 12.79
C TRP A 207 15.90 21.95 12.78
N LEU A 208 14.61 22.12 12.46
CA LEU A 208 13.93 23.42 12.48
C LEU A 208 13.88 24.04 13.89
N GLU A 209 13.85 23.22 14.94
CA GLU A 209 13.92 23.71 16.33
C GLU A 209 15.32 24.22 16.66
N ALA A 210 16.36 23.55 16.19
CA ALA A 210 17.76 24.01 16.36
C ALA A 210 18.13 25.18 15.44
N TRP A 211 17.44 25.30 14.29
CA TRP A 211 17.68 26.37 13.31
C TRP A 211 17.34 27.78 13.83
N GLU A 212 16.28 27.91 14.64
CA GLU A 212 15.76 29.19 15.17
C GLU A 212 15.45 30.27 14.10
N GLY A 213 15.59 29.99 12.82
CA GLY A 213 15.33 30.91 11.71
C GLY A 213 13.95 30.71 11.05
N PRO A 214 13.65 31.56 10.04
CA PRO A 214 12.38 31.46 9.32
C PRO A 214 12.27 30.13 8.57
N TYR A 215 11.07 29.54 8.57
CA TYR A 215 10.78 28.33 7.81
C TYR A 215 9.33 28.28 7.33
N GLY A 216 9.11 27.59 6.20
CA GLY A 216 7.81 27.15 5.76
C GLY A 216 7.67 25.65 5.93
N TRP A 217 6.49 25.17 6.30
CA TRP A 217 6.15 23.75 6.35
C TRP A 217 4.89 23.50 5.54
N LEU A 218 4.91 22.45 4.71
CA LEU A 218 3.75 21.97 3.99
C LEU A 218 3.69 20.44 4.04
N SER A 219 2.66 19.90 4.69
CA SER A 219 2.32 18.47 4.66
C SER A 219 1.40 18.21 3.47
N LEU A 220 1.90 17.42 2.51
CA LEU A 220 1.23 17.12 1.24
C LEU A 220 0.34 15.89 1.37
N ASP A 221 -0.76 15.90 0.63
CA ASP A 221 -1.62 14.74 0.37
C ASP A 221 -2.01 14.65 -1.13
N ASP A 222 -3.04 13.89 -1.45
CA ASP A 222 -3.44 13.68 -2.85
C ASP A 222 -4.14 14.92 -3.47
N GLU A 223 -4.58 15.90 -2.66
CA GLU A 223 -5.24 17.11 -3.13
C GLU A 223 -4.25 18.07 -3.83
N GLU A 224 -3.00 18.12 -3.38
CA GLU A 224 -1.95 18.94 -3.98
C GLU A 224 -1.39 18.37 -5.30
N ASN A 225 -2.02 17.35 -5.88
CA ASN A 225 -1.77 16.95 -7.28
C ASN A 225 -2.36 17.95 -8.29
N ASP A 226 -3.27 18.83 -7.89
CA ASP A 226 -3.63 19.99 -8.69
C ASP A 226 -2.57 21.09 -8.54
N LEU A 227 -2.00 21.57 -9.67
CA LEU A 227 -0.91 22.54 -9.66
C LEU A 227 -1.30 23.86 -8.99
N ARG A 228 -2.53 24.34 -9.19
CA ARG A 228 -3.03 25.57 -8.57
C ARG A 228 -3.15 25.41 -7.07
N GLN A 229 -3.69 24.28 -6.63
CA GLN A 229 -3.80 23.94 -5.22
C GLN A 229 -2.43 23.83 -4.57
N PHE A 230 -1.50 23.11 -5.21
CA PHE A 230 -0.11 22.99 -4.73
C PHE A 230 0.53 24.37 -4.56
N LEU A 231 0.45 25.26 -5.57
CA LEU A 231 1.00 26.61 -5.47
C LEU A 231 0.34 27.44 -4.38
N ASN A 232 -0.99 27.37 -4.22
CA ASN A 232 -1.68 28.07 -3.14
C ASN A 232 -1.16 27.68 -1.76
N TYR A 233 -0.98 26.37 -1.51
CA TYR A 233 -0.43 25.87 -0.25
C TYR A 233 1.06 26.21 -0.09
N LEU A 234 1.85 26.12 -1.16
CA LEU A 234 3.27 26.47 -1.17
C LEU A 234 3.46 27.94 -0.78
N LEU A 235 2.72 28.85 -1.45
CA LEU A 235 2.76 30.28 -1.16
C LEU A 235 2.25 30.59 0.25
N ALA A 236 1.27 29.85 0.75
CA ALA A 236 0.81 30.00 2.13
C ALA A 236 1.85 29.53 3.15
N ALA A 237 2.61 28.46 2.85
CA ALA A 237 3.71 28.01 3.69
C ALA A 237 4.84 29.05 3.77
N ILE A 238 5.17 29.69 2.65
CA ILE A 238 6.15 30.79 2.62
C ILE A 238 5.61 32.03 3.36
N ALA A 239 4.33 32.37 3.16
CA ALA A 239 3.70 33.52 3.78
C ALA A 239 3.61 33.41 5.32
N ASN A 240 3.65 32.21 5.90
CA ASN A 240 3.73 32.05 7.36
C ASN A 240 5.01 32.68 7.95
N ALA A 241 6.12 32.65 7.20
CA ALA A 241 7.38 33.27 7.59
C ALA A 241 7.52 34.70 7.02
N PHE A 242 7.01 34.92 5.80
CA PHE A 242 7.14 36.16 5.04
C PHE A 242 5.79 36.55 4.44
N PRO A 243 4.92 37.27 5.19
CA PRO A 243 3.52 37.55 4.79
C PRO A 243 3.38 38.29 3.44
N GLU A 244 4.34 39.13 3.09
CA GLU A 244 4.32 39.95 1.88
C GLU A 244 5.12 39.33 0.71
N ALA A 245 5.67 38.11 0.91
CA ALA A 245 6.45 37.46 -0.15
C ALA A 245 5.58 36.82 -1.25
N CYS A 246 6.17 36.69 -2.43
CA CYS A 246 5.60 35.98 -3.59
C CYS A 246 4.28 36.58 -4.11
N GLU A 247 4.14 37.90 -4.09
CA GLU A 247 2.95 38.60 -4.60
C GLU A 247 2.78 38.43 -6.11
N THR A 248 3.88 38.42 -6.88
CA THR A 248 3.85 38.24 -8.33
C THR A 248 3.30 36.86 -8.68
N THR A 249 3.86 35.79 -8.09
CA THR A 249 3.38 34.43 -8.31
C THR A 249 1.93 34.28 -7.85
N ARG A 250 1.55 34.88 -6.72
CA ARG A 250 0.16 34.85 -6.22
C ARG A 250 -0.82 35.50 -7.18
N SER A 251 -0.44 36.62 -7.81
CA SER A 251 -1.30 37.31 -8.80
C SER A 251 -1.55 36.44 -10.03
N LEU A 252 -0.60 35.62 -10.45
CA LEU A 252 -0.71 34.70 -11.58
C LEU A 252 -1.64 33.49 -11.31
N LEU A 253 -2.04 33.28 -10.06
CA LEU A 253 -3.03 32.25 -9.71
C LEU A 253 -4.48 32.75 -9.82
N GLN A 254 -4.73 34.04 -9.99
CA GLN A 254 -6.08 34.62 -10.08
C GLN A 254 -6.82 34.27 -11.40
N PRO A 255 -6.17 34.28 -12.58
CA PRO A 255 -6.83 33.93 -13.83
C PRO A 255 -7.31 32.45 -13.82
N PRO A 256 -8.42 32.11 -14.50
CA PRO A 256 -8.92 30.73 -14.57
C PRO A 256 -7.93 29.77 -15.25
N GLU A 257 -7.15 30.24 -16.23
CA GLU A 257 -6.07 29.49 -16.85
C GLU A 257 -4.73 29.88 -16.24
N LEU A 258 -3.94 28.87 -15.82
CA LEU A 258 -2.59 29.08 -15.31
C LEU A 258 -1.62 29.40 -16.43
N ALA A 259 -0.64 30.25 -16.15
CA ALA A 259 0.51 30.45 -17.03
C ALA A 259 1.29 29.11 -17.20
N PRO A 260 2.09 28.97 -18.28
CA PRO A 260 2.94 27.79 -18.45
C PRO A 260 3.80 27.51 -17.22
N VAL A 261 3.94 26.21 -16.84
CA VAL A 261 4.64 25.79 -15.62
C VAL A 261 6.04 26.38 -15.50
N LYS A 262 6.75 26.47 -16.65
CA LYS A 262 8.10 27.05 -16.69
C LYS A 262 8.10 28.53 -16.31
N ASP A 263 7.12 29.28 -16.76
CA ASP A 263 7.00 30.72 -16.45
C ASP A 263 6.63 30.92 -14.98
N LEU A 264 5.68 30.11 -14.46
CA LEU A 264 5.35 30.08 -13.03
C LEU A 264 6.59 29.77 -12.17
N GLY A 265 7.41 28.82 -12.60
CA GLY A 265 8.67 28.49 -11.93
C GLY A 265 9.65 29.66 -11.91
N HIS A 266 9.81 30.40 -13.01
CA HIS A 266 10.69 31.56 -13.09
C HIS A 266 10.18 32.71 -12.19
N PHE A 267 8.87 32.99 -12.18
CA PHE A 267 8.31 34.02 -11.28
C PHE A 267 8.49 33.62 -9.82
N LEU A 268 8.25 32.35 -9.47
CA LEU A 268 8.45 31.85 -8.12
C LEU A 268 9.91 31.95 -7.68
N VAL A 269 10.89 31.64 -8.55
CA VAL A 269 12.31 31.82 -8.27
C VAL A 269 12.64 33.28 -7.99
N ASN A 270 12.14 34.21 -8.84
CA ASN A 270 12.38 35.65 -8.66
C ASN A 270 11.77 36.17 -7.36
N ASP A 271 10.53 35.79 -7.06
CA ASP A 271 9.84 36.17 -5.83
C ASP A 271 10.58 35.64 -4.57
N ILE A 272 11.10 34.39 -4.63
CA ILE A 272 11.88 33.80 -3.54
C ILE A 272 13.26 34.50 -3.40
N ASP A 273 13.90 34.89 -4.51
CA ASP A 273 15.21 35.58 -4.48
C ASP A 273 15.13 37.01 -3.89
N GLU A 274 13.94 37.60 -3.88
CA GLU A 274 13.69 38.88 -3.18
C GLU A 274 13.73 38.74 -1.66
N ILE A 275 13.56 37.52 -1.11
CA ILE A 275 13.65 37.25 0.32
C ILE A 275 15.14 37.30 0.75
N LYS A 276 15.49 38.25 1.63
CA LYS A 276 16.89 38.48 2.04
C LYS A 276 17.34 37.55 3.15
N ASP A 277 16.42 37.11 3.99
CA ASP A 277 16.73 36.23 5.12
C ASP A 277 16.81 34.77 4.65
N PRO A 278 17.84 34.00 5.07
CA PRO A 278 17.90 32.57 4.79
C PRO A 278 16.71 31.85 5.39
N PHE A 279 16.03 30.98 4.61
CA PHE A 279 14.92 30.20 5.11
C PHE A 279 14.87 28.78 4.53
N ILE A 280 14.18 27.92 5.26
CA ILE A 280 14.01 26.52 4.93
C ILE A 280 12.54 26.28 4.58
N LEU A 281 12.27 25.66 3.43
CA LEU A 281 10.95 25.19 3.04
C LEU A 281 10.92 23.66 3.10
N VAL A 282 10.05 23.12 3.94
CA VAL A 282 9.87 21.67 4.09
C VAL A 282 8.60 21.22 3.39
N LEU A 283 8.73 20.27 2.47
CA LEU A 283 7.61 19.55 1.85
C LEU A 283 7.58 18.13 2.41
N ASP A 284 6.66 17.89 3.33
CA ASP A 284 6.48 16.57 3.95
C ASP A 284 5.50 15.71 3.13
N ASN A 285 5.70 14.40 3.12
CA ASN A 285 4.94 13.45 2.33
C ASN A 285 4.98 13.67 0.80
N TYR A 286 6.09 14.16 0.27
CA TYR A 286 6.23 14.45 -1.16
C TYR A 286 5.91 13.25 -2.08
N HIS A 287 6.00 12.04 -1.60
CA HIS A 287 5.62 10.82 -2.32
C HIS A 287 4.12 10.73 -2.69
N ARG A 288 3.26 11.59 -2.12
CA ARG A 288 1.83 11.72 -2.50
C ARG A 288 1.64 12.42 -3.82
N ILE A 289 2.60 13.27 -4.20
CA ILE A 289 2.57 13.98 -5.47
C ILE A 289 2.92 13.00 -6.61
N ARG A 290 2.04 12.94 -7.61
CA ARG A 290 2.16 12.11 -8.81
C ARG A 290 2.09 12.94 -10.08
N GLU A 291 1.53 14.16 -9.98
CA GLU A 291 1.30 15.03 -11.13
C GLU A 291 2.62 15.63 -11.63
N LYS A 292 2.88 15.40 -12.92
CA LYS A 292 4.13 15.82 -13.56
C LYS A 292 4.36 17.33 -13.52
N THR A 293 3.30 18.11 -13.65
CA THR A 293 3.36 19.59 -13.65
C THR A 293 3.91 20.14 -12.33
N VAL A 294 3.61 19.50 -11.20
CA VAL A 294 4.16 19.88 -9.89
C VAL A 294 5.66 19.53 -9.81
N HIS A 295 6.08 18.39 -10.37
CA HIS A 295 7.49 18.05 -10.45
C HIS A 295 8.26 19.00 -11.36
N ASP A 296 7.72 19.31 -12.54
CA ASP A 296 8.31 20.25 -13.49
C ASP A 296 8.47 21.67 -12.89
N LEU A 297 7.54 22.10 -12.01
CA LEU A 297 7.64 23.36 -11.28
C LEU A 297 8.84 23.36 -10.31
N LEU A 298 8.97 22.30 -9.49
CA LEU A 298 10.10 22.19 -8.54
C LEU A 298 11.43 22.04 -9.28
N ASP A 299 11.46 21.33 -10.41
CA ASP A 299 12.64 21.25 -11.26
C ASP A 299 13.05 22.62 -11.81
N ALA A 300 12.08 23.47 -12.17
CA ALA A 300 12.36 24.85 -12.60
C ALA A 300 12.98 25.70 -11.46
N VAL A 301 12.49 25.53 -10.22
CA VAL A 301 13.07 26.19 -9.03
C VAL A 301 14.47 25.68 -8.75
N LEU A 302 14.68 24.37 -8.79
CA LEU A 302 15.96 23.73 -8.49
C LEU A 302 17.00 23.91 -9.62
N ALA A 303 16.59 24.26 -10.83
CA ALA A 303 17.49 24.58 -11.93
C ALA A 303 18.26 25.88 -11.68
N HIS A 304 17.65 26.84 -10.96
CA HIS A 304 18.20 28.15 -10.63
C HIS A 304 17.87 28.53 -9.20
N PRO A 305 18.40 27.78 -8.19
CA PRO A 305 17.96 27.95 -6.82
C PRO A 305 18.45 29.29 -6.24
N PRO A 306 17.57 30.07 -5.59
CA PRO A 306 17.97 31.28 -4.89
C PRO A 306 18.98 31.01 -3.76
N GLN A 307 19.89 31.95 -3.48
CA GLN A 307 21.00 31.73 -2.53
C GLN A 307 20.54 31.54 -1.07
N ASN A 308 19.46 32.20 -0.69
CA ASN A 308 18.93 32.19 0.67
C ASN A 308 17.85 31.12 0.89
N PHE A 309 17.63 30.25 -0.11
CA PHE A 309 16.59 29.24 -0.09
C PHE A 309 17.14 27.85 0.06
N HIS A 310 16.55 27.08 0.99
CA HIS A 310 16.83 25.67 1.15
C HIS A 310 15.54 24.87 1.11
N LEU A 311 15.42 23.95 0.15
CA LEU A 311 14.30 23.03 0.03
C LEU A 311 14.62 21.72 0.72
N MET A 312 13.73 21.26 1.60
CA MET A 312 13.81 19.95 2.22
C MET A 312 12.62 19.09 1.81
N LEU A 313 12.88 17.99 1.12
CA LEU A 313 11.86 17.03 0.69
C LEU A 313 11.88 15.79 1.59
N LEU A 314 10.74 15.50 2.23
CA LEU A 314 10.56 14.28 3.01
C LEU A 314 9.67 13.31 2.21
N THR A 315 10.22 12.16 1.86
CA THR A 315 9.56 11.24 0.96
C THR A 315 9.70 9.78 1.40
N ARG A 316 8.81 8.90 0.94
CA ARG A 316 8.95 7.44 1.13
C ARG A 316 9.66 6.79 -0.06
N ARG A 317 9.80 7.48 -1.18
CA ARG A 317 10.41 6.99 -2.43
C ARG A 317 11.20 8.10 -3.11
N ASP A 318 12.13 7.73 -3.97
CA ASP A 318 12.85 8.72 -4.76
C ASP A 318 11.85 9.56 -5.59
N PRO A 319 11.93 10.90 -5.47
CA PRO A 319 11.06 11.76 -6.24
C PRO A 319 11.48 11.77 -7.71
N PRO A 320 10.54 11.87 -8.66
CA PRO A 320 10.84 11.95 -10.09
C PRO A 320 11.32 13.35 -10.50
N LEU A 321 12.31 13.89 -9.77
CA LEU A 321 12.94 15.18 -10.01
C LEU A 321 14.28 15.02 -10.72
N LEU A 322 14.69 16.02 -11.50
CA LEU A 322 15.96 16.03 -12.22
C LEU A 322 17.17 16.28 -11.29
N THR A 323 17.27 15.51 -10.21
CA THR A 323 18.31 15.64 -9.18
C THR A 323 19.72 15.24 -9.65
N SER A 324 19.84 14.54 -10.78
CA SER A 324 21.14 14.05 -11.30
C SER A 324 22.17 15.18 -11.51
N LYS A 325 21.73 16.34 -12.00
CA LYS A 325 22.60 17.51 -12.19
C LYS A 325 23.05 18.08 -10.83
N LEU A 326 22.15 18.18 -9.89
CA LEU A 326 22.45 18.67 -8.54
C LEU A 326 23.40 17.71 -7.81
N ARG A 327 23.21 16.40 -7.96
CA ARG A 327 24.14 15.38 -7.42
C ARG A 327 25.54 15.53 -8.02
N ALA A 328 25.64 15.71 -9.33
CA ALA A 328 26.92 15.90 -10.02
C ALA A 328 27.66 17.18 -9.57
N LEU A 329 26.92 18.20 -9.11
CA LEU A 329 27.47 19.47 -8.61
C LEU A 329 27.64 19.48 -7.08
N ASP A 330 27.42 18.39 -6.39
CA ASP A 330 27.42 18.27 -4.92
C ASP A 330 26.45 19.27 -4.24
N GLN A 331 25.29 19.48 -4.84
CA GLN A 331 24.25 20.43 -4.40
C GLN A 331 23.05 19.75 -3.74
N VAL A 332 23.09 18.44 -3.53
CA VAL A 332 22.04 17.69 -2.80
C VAL A 332 22.63 17.09 -1.54
N ASN A 333 21.90 17.25 -0.45
CA ASN A 333 22.14 16.49 0.76
C ASN A 333 21.14 15.32 0.81
N GLU A 334 21.65 14.09 0.90
CA GLU A 334 20.82 12.88 0.92
C GLU A 334 20.92 12.20 2.28
N ILE A 335 19.75 11.93 2.87
CA ILE A 335 19.59 11.16 4.10
C ILE A 335 18.69 9.98 3.79
N GLY A 336 19.25 8.79 3.95
CA GLY A 336 18.56 7.53 3.66
C GLY A 336 18.12 6.77 4.91
N THR A 337 17.58 5.59 4.67
CA THR A 337 17.16 4.65 5.71
C THR A 337 18.29 4.32 6.69
N ALA A 338 19.52 4.12 6.18
CA ALA A 338 20.68 3.78 7.01
C ALA A 338 21.05 4.90 8.00
N ASP A 339 20.97 6.17 7.56
CA ASP A 339 21.23 7.32 8.43
C ASP A 339 20.14 7.49 9.51
N LEU A 340 18.90 7.14 9.16
CA LEU A 340 17.74 7.27 10.04
C LEU A 340 17.58 6.11 11.03
N SER A 341 18.16 4.95 10.76
CA SER A 341 18.13 3.79 11.67
C SER A 341 18.85 4.11 12.99
N PHE A 342 18.26 3.65 14.09
CA PHE A 342 18.90 3.80 15.40
C PHE A 342 20.07 2.83 15.57
N THR A 343 21.17 3.35 16.06
CA THR A 343 22.34 2.57 16.49
C THR A 343 22.08 1.87 17.83
N VAL A 344 22.89 0.87 18.17
CA VAL A 344 22.81 0.19 19.48
C VAL A 344 22.96 1.21 20.64
N ALA A 345 23.84 2.20 20.48
CA ALA A 345 24.04 3.24 21.49
C ALA A 345 22.80 4.12 21.68
N GLU A 346 22.14 4.53 20.58
CA GLU A 346 20.90 5.31 20.62
C GLU A 346 19.74 4.51 21.21
N ILE A 347 19.61 3.21 20.86
CA ILE A 347 18.62 2.31 21.45
C ILE A 347 18.84 2.19 22.96
N LYS A 348 20.09 1.98 23.39
CA LYS A 348 20.44 1.89 24.81
C LYS A 348 20.06 3.17 25.55
N ALA A 349 20.44 4.34 25.04
CA ALA A 349 20.11 5.63 25.64
C ALA A 349 18.58 5.85 25.76
N LEU A 350 17.81 5.47 24.72
CA LEU A 350 16.35 5.57 24.75
C LEU A 350 15.73 4.62 25.79
N LEU A 351 16.23 3.39 25.91
CA LEU A 351 15.77 2.44 26.91
C LEU A 351 16.11 2.90 28.34
N GLU A 352 17.32 3.40 28.59
CA GLU A 352 17.75 3.95 29.88
C GLU A 352 16.89 5.14 30.29
N THR A 353 16.60 6.04 29.35
CA THR A 353 15.68 7.16 29.59
C THR A 353 14.27 6.67 29.92
N THR A 354 13.79 5.64 29.23
CA THR A 354 12.44 5.08 29.41
C THR A 354 12.28 4.34 30.74
N LEU A 355 13.29 3.57 31.15
CA LEU A 355 13.26 2.69 32.33
C LEU A 355 13.79 3.37 33.59
N GLY A 356 14.56 4.46 33.47
CA GLY A 356 15.19 5.14 34.58
C GLY A 356 16.38 4.43 35.22
N HIS A 357 16.91 3.37 34.57
CA HIS A 357 18.07 2.62 35.02
C HIS A 357 18.94 2.14 33.85
N SER A 358 20.18 1.77 34.12
CA SER A 358 21.12 1.28 33.11
C SER A 358 20.66 -0.03 32.46
N VAL A 359 20.87 -0.12 31.14
CA VAL A 359 20.50 -1.27 30.31
C VAL A 359 21.76 -1.91 29.74
N ASP A 360 21.80 -3.27 29.78
CA ASP A 360 22.90 -4.04 29.19
C ASP A 360 22.94 -3.84 27.66
N GLU A 361 24.12 -3.57 27.13
CA GLU A 361 24.38 -3.39 25.71
C GLU A 361 23.96 -4.60 24.87
N LYS A 362 24.08 -5.82 25.43
CA LYS A 362 23.58 -7.04 24.76
C LYS A 362 22.07 -7.02 24.55
N LYS A 363 21.31 -6.51 25.54
CA LYS A 363 19.85 -6.38 25.41
C LYS A 363 19.48 -5.34 24.35
N ALA A 364 20.18 -4.22 24.33
CA ALA A 364 20.03 -3.20 23.28
C ALA A 364 20.39 -3.75 21.88
N GLY A 365 21.49 -4.53 21.79
CA GLY A 365 21.88 -5.22 20.56
C GLY A 365 20.84 -6.22 20.05
N THR A 366 20.24 -7.01 20.96
CA THR A 366 19.16 -7.94 20.59
C THR A 366 17.93 -7.22 20.02
N ILE A 367 17.59 -6.05 20.57
CA ILE A 367 16.50 -5.24 20.04
C ILE A 367 16.89 -4.65 18.68
N GLN A 368 18.12 -4.16 18.54
CA GLN A 368 18.62 -3.61 17.28
C GLN A 368 18.60 -4.68 16.17
N GLU A 369 19.03 -5.90 16.43
CA GLU A 369 18.96 -7.02 15.47
C GLU A 369 17.53 -7.34 15.02
N ARG A 370 16.54 -7.20 15.92
CA ARG A 370 15.13 -7.48 15.62
C ARG A 370 14.41 -6.36 14.89
N LEU A 371 14.68 -5.13 15.31
CA LEU A 371 14.06 -3.92 14.74
C LEU A 371 14.88 -3.29 13.62
N GLU A 372 16.14 -3.73 13.42
CA GLU A 372 17.10 -3.13 12.49
C GLU A 372 17.21 -1.61 12.64
N GLY A 373 17.06 -1.13 13.89
CA GLY A 373 17.09 0.29 14.22
C GLY A 373 15.83 1.07 13.82
N TRP A 374 14.73 0.44 13.47
CA TRP A 374 13.50 1.11 13.04
C TRP A 374 12.89 1.99 14.15
N PRO A 375 12.87 3.35 13.98
CA PRO A 375 12.51 4.28 15.06
C PRO A 375 11.06 4.13 15.56
N ALA A 376 10.08 3.90 14.65
CA ALA A 376 8.69 3.71 15.08
C ALA A 376 8.52 2.44 15.91
N GLY A 377 9.19 1.35 15.53
CA GLY A 377 9.22 0.12 16.31
C GLY A 377 9.80 0.35 17.71
N MET A 378 10.91 1.10 17.81
CA MET A 378 11.50 1.49 19.09
C MET A 378 10.56 2.33 19.95
N ARG A 379 9.81 3.27 19.34
CA ARG A 379 8.83 4.09 20.07
C ARG A 379 7.69 3.22 20.64
N LEU A 380 7.16 2.29 19.85
CA LEU A 380 6.12 1.36 20.30
C LEU A 380 6.61 0.47 21.45
N ILE A 381 7.85 -0.02 21.36
CA ILE A 381 8.51 -0.76 22.43
C ILE A 381 8.67 0.10 23.71
N SER A 382 9.16 1.33 23.56
CA SER A 382 9.33 2.24 24.70
C SER A 382 8.01 2.56 25.39
N GLN A 383 6.92 2.74 24.63
CA GLN A 383 5.58 2.93 25.20
C GLN A 383 5.11 1.69 25.97
N SER A 384 5.33 0.49 25.44
CA SER A 384 5.01 -0.77 26.13
C SER A 384 5.83 -0.93 27.42
N LEU A 385 7.11 -0.56 27.40
CA LEU A 385 7.99 -0.61 28.57
C LEU A 385 7.59 0.38 29.67
N LYS A 386 7.11 1.57 29.34
CA LYS A 386 6.59 2.54 30.32
C LYS A 386 5.43 1.96 31.15
N HIS A 387 4.65 1.04 30.56
CA HIS A 387 3.52 0.40 31.25
C HIS A 387 3.92 -0.88 31.99
N SER A 388 4.83 -1.69 31.41
CA SER A 388 5.18 -3.01 31.96
C SER A 388 6.41 -3.00 32.85
N GLY A 389 7.38 -2.11 32.60
CA GLY A 389 8.67 -2.04 33.30
C GLY A 389 9.60 -3.25 33.10
N ASP A 390 9.15 -4.27 32.36
CA ASP A 390 9.84 -5.58 32.26
C ASP A 390 10.42 -5.78 30.86
N LEU A 391 11.72 -5.43 30.73
CA LEU A 391 12.46 -5.59 29.49
C LEU A 391 12.68 -7.06 29.10
N ASP A 392 12.84 -7.96 30.08
CA ASP A 392 13.11 -9.38 29.80
C ASP A 392 11.85 -10.08 29.26
N ARG A 393 10.70 -9.75 29.80
CA ARG A 393 9.41 -10.21 29.28
C ARG A 393 9.16 -9.68 27.86
N LEU A 394 9.53 -8.43 27.61
CA LEU A 394 9.42 -7.82 26.28
C LEU A 394 10.33 -8.53 25.27
N LEU A 395 11.60 -8.79 25.62
CA LEU A 395 12.54 -9.52 24.76
C LEU A 395 12.06 -10.95 24.45
N ALA A 396 11.44 -11.62 25.41
CA ALA A 396 10.82 -12.93 25.19
C ALA A 396 9.63 -12.82 24.21
N GLY A 397 8.82 -11.77 24.32
CA GLY A 397 7.68 -11.48 23.45
C GLY A 397 8.05 -11.10 22.01
N LEU A 398 9.23 -10.52 21.80
CA LEU A 398 9.75 -10.21 20.45
C LEU A 398 9.88 -11.46 19.54
N LYS A 399 9.90 -12.65 20.12
CA LYS A 399 9.90 -13.91 19.35
C LYS A 399 8.52 -14.28 18.78
N GLY A 400 7.43 -13.74 19.33
CA GLY A 400 6.04 -14.04 18.96
C GLY A 400 5.30 -12.94 18.19
N GLY A 401 5.98 -11.83 17.84
CA GLY A 401 5.36 -10.65 17.20
C GLY A 401 4.70 -9.69 18.22
N PHE A 402 4.79 -8.39 17.94
CA PHE A 402 4.14 -7.34 18.74
C PHE A 402 2.83 -6.93 18.04
N PRO A 403 1.65 -7.17 18.63
CA PRO A 403 0.37 -6.80 18.01
C PRO A 403 0.33 -5.33 17.54
N THR A 404 0.82 -4.41 18.38
CA THR A 404 0.84 -2.97 18.04
C THR A 404 1.74 -2.63 16.84
N ILE A 405 2.86 -3.35 16.65
CA ILE A 405 3.73 -3.19 15.48
C ILE A 405 3.06 -3.76 14.24
N VAL A 406 2.42 -4.92 14.38
CA VAL A 406 1.64 -5.56 13.31
C VAL A 406 0.52 -4.64 12.85
N ASP A 407 -0.27 -4.09 13.77
CA ASP A 407 -1.36 -3.15 13.47
C ASP A 407 -0.84 -1.89 12.75
N TYR A 408 0.28 -1.32 13.19
CA TYR A 408 0.90 -0.18 12.52
C TYR A 408 1.30 -0.51 11.08
N LEU A 409 2.00 -1.63 10.86
CA LEU A 409 2.45 -2.04 9.52
C LEU A 409 1.26 -2.39 8.61
N MET A 410 0.20 -2.98 9.15
CA MET A 410 -1.04 -3.25 8.42
C MET A 410 -1.67 -1.95 7.93
N THR A 411 -1.85 -0.98 8.82
CA THR A 411 -2.58 0.26 8.52
C THR A 411 -1.77 1.21 7.64
N GLU A 412 -0.49 1.40 7.94
CA GLU A 412 0.35 2.41 7.29
C GLU A 412 1.07 1.93 6.03
N VAL A 413 1.21 0.61 5.87
CA VAL A 413 2.00 0.05 4.78
C VAL A 413 1.16 -0.85 3.88
N LEU A 414 0.62 -1.94 4.41
CA LEU A 414 0.03 -2.99 3.60
C LEU A 414 -1.34 -2.59 3.00
N SER A 415 -2.18 -1.88 3.77
CA SER A 415 -3.51 -1.42 3.33
C SER A 415 -3.48 -0.47 2.13
N HIS A 416 -2.34 0.19 1.88
CA HIS A 416 -2.16 1.12 0.77
C HIS A 416 -1.58 0.45 -0.50
N GLN A 417 -1.34 -0.87 -0.46
CA GLN A 417 -0.79 -1.57 -1.61
C GLN A 417 -1.90 -2.18 -2.47
N PRO A 418 -1.73 -2.21 -3.81
CA PRO A 418 -2.62 -2.92 -4.70
C PRO A 418 -2.70 -4.42 -4.32
N PRO A 419 -3.86 -5.08 -4.52
CA PRO A 419 -4.03 -6.50 -4.19
C PRO A 419 -2.99 -7.42 -4.83
N GLU A 420 -2.60 -7.13 -6.06
CA GLU A 420 -1.56 -7.85 -6.79
C GLU A 420 -0.20 -7.74 -6.09
N MET A 421 0.19 -6.53 -5.70
CA MET A 421 1.44 -6.27 -4.97
C MET A 421 1.45 -6.99 -3.61
N THR A 422 0.32 -6.99 -2.91
CA THR A 422 0.15 -7.71 -1.64
C THR A 422 0.30 -9.22 -1.82
N ARG A 423 -0.27 -9.78 -2.91
CA ARG A 423 -0.13 -11.19 -3.24
C ARG A 423 1.33 -11.58 -3.50
N TRP A 424 2.07 -10.78 -4.27
CA TRP A 424 3.49 -10.97 -4.52
C TRP A 424 4.31 -10.92 -3.23
N MET A 425 4.10 -9.89 -2.41
CA MET A 425 4.81 -9.73 -1.13
C MET A 425 4.55 -10.91 -0.19
N THR A 426 3.31 -11.39 -0.10
CA THR A 426 2.98 -12.55 0.76
C THR A 426 3.59 -13.83 0.23
N ALA A 427 3.57 -14.08 -1.09
CA ALA A 427 4.18 -15.26 -1.70
C ALA A 427 5.70 -15.30 -1.49
N THR A 428 6.40 -14.17 -1.64
CA THR A 428 7.85 -14.09 -1.47
C THR A 428 8.30 -14.07 0.00
N ALA A 429 7.39 -13.87 0.95
CA ALA A 429 7.69 -13.84 2.39
C ALA A 429 8.14 -15.20 2.97
N ILE A 430 7.90 -16.32 2.26
CA ILE A 430 8.44 -17.64 2.65
C ILE A 430 9.97 -17.66 2.59
N LEU A 431 10.58 -16.81 1.77
CA LEU A 431 12.02 -16.77 1.51
C LEU A 431 12.74 -15.90 2.55
N ASP A 432 13.95 -16.31 2.99
CA ASP A 432 14.82 -15.46 3.80
C ASP A 432 15.50 -14.38 2.95
N ARG A 433 15.80 -14.70 1.69
CA ARG A 433 16.33 -13.80 0.67
C ARG A 433 15.79 -14.18 -0.69
N PHE A 434 15.66 -13.23 -1.59
CA PHE A 434 15.12 -13.47 -2.93
C PHE A 434 15.78 -12.59 -4.00
N CYS A 435 15.67 -13.02 -5.23
CA CYS A 435 16.10 -12.30 -6.43
C CYS A 435 15.02 -12.45 -7.51
N ALA A 436 15.07 -11.68 -8.58
CA ALA A 436 14.05 -11.71 -9.63
C ALA A 436 13.83 -13.11 -10.22
N PRO A 437 14.88 -13.88 -10.61
CA PRO A 437 14.67 -15.24 -11.13
C PRO A 437 14.01 -16.21 -10.14
N LEU A 438 14.27 -16.07 -8.83
CA LEU A 438 13.62 -16.89 -7.80
C LEU A 438 12.15 -16.50 -7.62
N CYS A 439 11.82 -15.21 -7.70
CA CYS A 439 10.45 -14.75 -7.67
C CYS A 439 9.64 -15.28 -8.89
N ASP A 440 10.23 -15.29 -10.10
CA ASP A 440 9.63 -15.88 -11.30
C ASP A 440 9.34 -17.37 -11.11
N ALA A 441 10.27 -18.10 -10.49
CA ALA A 441 10.08 -19.52 -10.20
C ALA A 441 8.91 -19.79 -9.23
N LEU A 442 8.62 -18.86 -8.30
CA LEU A 442 7.49 -19.00 -7.38
C LEU A 442 6.12 -18.90 -8.06
N GLN A 443 6.00 -18.20 -9.20
CA GLN A 443 4.73 -18.08 -9.90
C GLN A 443 4.24 -19.38 -10.55
N GLY A 444 5.17 -20.22 -11.06
CA GLY A 444 4.84 -21.42 -11.81
C GLY A 444 4.26 -21.13 -13.20
N SER A 445 4.30 -22.13 -14.10
CA SER A 445 3.81 -22.02 -15.48
C SER A 445 2.27 -22.02 -15.61
N GLU A 446 1.53 -22.02 -14.51
CA GLU A 446 0.06 -22.11 -14.47
C GLU A 446 -0.64 -20.76 -14.20
N ALA A 447 0.05 -19.63 -14.32
CA ALA A 447 -0.65 -18.35 -14.34
C ALA A 447 -1.62 -18.36 -15.54
N ALA A 448 -2.94 -18.37 -15.26
CA ALA A 448 -3.96 -18.26 -16.29
C ALA A 448 -3.68 -17.00 -17.13
N PRO A 449 -3.79 -17.08 -18.47
CA PRO A 449 -3.54 -15.92 -19.33
C PRO A 449 -4.49 -14.79 -18.91
N GLY A 450 -3.94 -13.69 -18.36
CA GLY A 450 -4.66 -12.51 -17.90
C GLY A 450 -4.62 -12.22 -16.39
N THR A 451 -3.89 -12.99 -15.56
CA THR A 451 -3.90 -12.80 -14.09
C THR A 451 -2.66 -12.11 -13.50
N CYS A 452 -1.62 -11.83 -14.28
CA CYS A 452 -0.45 -11.10 -13.76
C CYS A 452 0.17 -10.23 -14.87
N GLU A 453 -0.03 -8.91 -14.79
CA GLU A 453 0.58 -7.94 -15.71
C GLU A 453 2.00 -7.55 -15.29
N MET A 454 2.41 -7.80 -14.03
CA MET A 454 3.68 -7.38 -13.45
C MET A 454 4.69 -8.53 -13.45
N ASN A 455 5.88 -8.31 -14.01
CA ASN A 455 7.01 -9.24 -13.93
C ASN A 455 7.81 -9.04 -12.63
N CYS A 456 8.73 -9.96 -12.32
CA CYS A 456 9.48 -9.93 -11.06
C CYS A 456 10.47 -8.77 -10.96
N ASP A 457 11.06 -8.33 -12.06
CA ASP A 457 11.92 -7.16 -12.07
C ASP A 457 11.12 -5.89 -11.74
N GLU A 458 9.92 -5.75 -12.31
CA GLU A 458 9.00 -4.65 -11.98
C GLU A 458 8.53 -4.70 -10.53
N PHE A 459 8.24 -5.89 -10.00
CA PHE A 459 7.89 -6.08 -8.60
C PHE A 459 9.00 -5.60 -7.67
N ILE A 460 10.24 -6.06 -7.88
CA ILE A 460 11.40 -5.65 -7.07
C ILE A 460 11.67 -4.15 -7.23
N ALA A 461 11.66 -3.65 -8.46
CA ALA A 461 11.84 -2.22 -8.72
C ALA A 461 10.79 -1.37 -8.02
N ARG A 462 9.55 -1.84 -7.94
CA ARG A 462 8.47 -1.16 -7.21
C ARG A 462 8.66 -1.22 -5.70
N LEU A 463 9.08 -2.38 -5.14
CA LEU A 463 9.43 -2.49 -3.72
C LEU A 463 10.54 -1.51 -3.33
N GLN A 464 11.58 -1.40 -4.16
CA GLN A 464 12.68 -0.45 -3.95
C GLN A 464 12.21 1.00 -4.07
N LYS A 465 11.50 1.32 -5.16
CA LYS A 465 10.99 2.66 -5.43
C LYS A 465 10.09 3.18 -4.30
N ASP A 466 9.22 2.33 -3.76
CA ASP A 466 8.28 2.70 -2.71
C ASP A 466 8.85 2.49 -1.29
N ASN A 467 10.13 2.11 -1.16
CA ASN A 467 10.81 1.81 0.11
C ASN A 467 9.96 0.90 1.04
N LEU A 468 9.46 -0.22 0.47
CA LEU A 468 8.56 -1.14 1.18
C LEU A 468 9.33 -2.14 2.05
N PHE A 469 10.15 -1.64 2.98
CA PHE A 469 10.93 -2.45 3.92
C PHE A 469 11.80 -3.52 3.25
N LEU A 470 12.28 -3.22 2.03
CA LEU A 470 13.19 -4.05 1.26
C LEU A 470 14.64 -3.63 1.53
N MET A 471 15.51 -4.61 1.75
CA MET A 471 16.93 -4.40 1.99
C MET A 471 17.73 -5.16 0.94
N ALA A 472 18.65 -4.46 0.25
CA ALA A 472 19.62 -5.09 -0.63
C ALA A 472 20.69 -5.81 0.22
N LEU A 473 21.08 -7.00 -0.20
CA LEU A 473 22.09 -7.83 0.48
C LEU A 473 23.45 -7.76 -0.19
N ASP A 474 23.51 -7.28 -1.42
CA ASP A 474 24.73 -7.12 -2.21
C ASP A 474 24.82 -5.73 -2.85
N SER A 475 26.04 -5.33 -3.23
CA SER A 475 26.33 -4.04 -3.88
C SER A 475 25.78 -3.92 -5.31
N GLU A 476 25.39 -5.04 -5.92
CA GLU A 476 24.85 -5.09 -7.28
C GLU A 476 23.31 -5.08 -7.29
N ASN A 477 22.68 -5.00 -6.11
CA ASN A 477 21.23 -5.00 -5.94
C ASN A 477 20.54 -6.19 -6.64
N ARG A 478 21.13 -7.38 -6.55
CA ARG A 478 20.57 -8.61 -7.11
C ARG A 478 19.82 -9.43 -6.08
N TRP A 479 20.31 -9.43 -4.82
CA TRP A 479 19.70 -10.15 -3.71
C TRP A 479 19.08 -9.20 -2.70
N PHE A 480 17.87 -9.55 -2.27
CA PHE A 480 17.06 -8.73 -1.36
C PHE A 480 16.51 -9.57 -0.22
N ARG A 481 16.14 -8.91 0.87
CA ARG A 481 15.33 -9.45 1.93
C ARG A 481 14.36 -8.40 2.46
N TYR A 482 13.29 -8.86 3.04
CA TYR A 482 12.42 -7.97 3.81
C TYR A 482 13.01 -7.69 5.19
N HIS A 483 12.65 -6.52 5.74
CA HIS A 483 12.85 -6.25 7.17
C HIS A 483 12.17 -7.36 8.00
N PRO A 484 12.79 -7.89 9.08
CA PRO A 484 12.32 -9.08 9.79
C PRO A 484 10.86 -8.98 10.28
N LEU A 485 10.47 -7.85 10.85
CA LEU A 485 9.10 -7.64 11.33
C LEU A 485 8.08 -7.54 10.19
N PHE A 486 8.45 -6.91 9.08
CA PHE A 486 7.58 -6.82 7.92
C PHE A 486 7.39 -8.20 7.28
N ARG A 487 8.47 -8.97 7.17
CA ARG A 487 8.39 -10.36 6.71
C ARG A 487 7.48 -11.20 7.59
N GLN A 488 7.60 -11.08 8.93
CA GLN A 488 6.73 -11.80 9.85
C GLN A 488 5.27 -11.46 9.63
N LEU A 489 4.93 -10.17 9.47
CA LEU A 489 3.59 -9.74 9.12
C LEU A 489 3.09 -10.39 7.83
N LEU A 490 3.91 -10.36 6.77
CA LEU A 490 3.56 -10.97 5.48
C LEU A 490 3.33 -12.48 5.60
N GLN A 491 4.12 -13.19 6.42
CA GLN A 491 3.93 -14.61 6.72
C GLN A 491 2.62 -14.89 7.49
N GLU A 492 2.24 -14.01 8.41
CA GLU A 492 0.94 -14.10 9.08
C GLU A 492 -0.22 -13.90 8.09
N GLN A 493 -0.08 -12.95 7.14
CA GLN A 493 -1.08 -12.74 6.07
C GLN A 493 -1.12 -13.93 5.10
N LEU A 494 0.04 -14.49 4.75
CA LEU A 494 0.12 -15.72 3.95
C LEU A 494 -0.69 -16.85 4.59
N ASN A 495 -0.43 -17.15 5.87
CA ASN A 495 -1.11 -18.22 6.61
C ASN A 495 -2.63 -17.98 6.80
N ARG A 496 -3.10 -16.72 6.70
CA ARG A 496 -4.53 -16.38 6.82
C ARG A 496 -5.29 -16.50 5.50
N HIS A 497 -4.63 -16.24 4.37
CA HIS A 497 -5.30 -16.06 3.09
C HIS A 497 -4.97 -17.13 2.05
N TRP A 498 -3.94 -17.96 2.30
CA TRP A 498 -3.51 -19.01 1.38
C TRP A 498 -3.76 -20.38 1.99
N SER A 499 -4.14 -21.35 1.15
CA SER A 499 -4.32 -22.73 1.63
C SER A 499 -2.97 -23.39 1.94
N PRO A 500 -2.95 -24.40 2.81
CA PRO A 500 -1.72 -25.17 3.09
C PRO A 500 -1.09 -25.77 1.84
N GLU A 501 -1.91 -26.18 0.84
CA GLU A 501 -1.45 -26.73 -0.43
C GLU A 501 -0.76 -25.67 -1.30
N GLU A 502 -1.30 -24.46 -1.34
CA GLU A 502 -0.67 -23.33 -2.06
C GLU A 502 0.67 -22.96 -1.44
N ILE A 503 0.75 -22.92 -0.09
CA ILE A 503 1.99 -22.64 0.63
C ILE A 503 3.03 -23.75 0.40
N ALA A 504 2.63 -25.01 0.43
CA ALA A 504 3.49 -26.15 0.11
C ALA A 504 4.02 -26.09 -1.33
N ALA A 505 3.18 -25.68 -2.29
CA ALA A 505 3.58 -25.49 -3.67
C ALA A 505 4.60 -24.35 -3.85
N LEU A 506 4.48 -23.26 -3.08
CA LEU A 506 5.49 -22.19 -3.06
C LEU A 506 6.85 -22.71 -2.56
N HIS A 507 6.86 -23.42 -1.43
CA HIS A 507 8.09 -24.02 -0.87
C HIS A 507 8.72 -25.02 -1.85
N PHE A 508 7.92 -25.86 -2.48
CA PHE A 508 8.40 -26.81 -3.49
C PHE A 508 9.08 -26.12 -4.66
N ARG A 509 8.45 -25.08 -5.24
CA ARG A 509 9.04 -24.31 -6.35
C ARG A 509 10.33 -23.59 -5.95
N ALA A 510 10.37 -23.02 -4.73
CA ALA A 510 11.57 -22.39 -4.21
C ALA A 510 12.72 -23.40 -4.06
N ASN A 511 12.46 -24.58 -3.46
CA ASN A 511 13.45 -25.64 -3.29
C ASN A 511 13.97 -26.17 -4.63
N ALA A 512 13.09 -26.35 -5.63
CA ALA A 512 13.47 -26.78 -6.96
C ALA A 512 14.43 -25.76 -7.61
N TRP A 513 14.13 -24.47 -7.52
CA TRP A 513 14.97 -23.41 -8.05
C TRP A 513 16.35 -23.35 -7.37
N PHE A 514 16.42 -23.49 -6.03
CA PHE A 514 17.69 -23.53 -5.30
C PHE A 514 18.55 -24.74 -5.69
N ALA A 515 17.93 -25.91 -5.89
CA ALA A 515 18.61 -27.11 -6.33
C ALA A 515 19.18 -26.97 -7.77
N GLU A 516 18.44 -26.31 -8.67
CA GLU A 516 18.88 -26.06 -10.05
C GLU A 516 20.04 -25.05 -10.16
N ASN A 517 20.17 -24.15 -9.17
CA ASN A 517 21.17 -23.07 -9.17
C ASN A 517 22.35 -23.34 -8.21
N ASP A 518 22.52 -24.57 -7.70
CA ASP A 518 23.61 -24.98 -6.77
C ASP A 518 23.75 -24.08 -5.53
N ILE A 519 22.67 -23.47 -5.06
CA ILE A 519 22.67 -22.59 -3.88
C ILE A 519 22.24 -23.39 -2.65
N THR A 520 23.14 -23.56 -1.68
CA THR A 520 22.88 -24.33 -0.45
C THR A 520 21.84 -23.69 0.48
N ASP A 521 21.13 -24.52 1.17
CA ASP A 521 19.80 -24.58 1.77
C ASP A 521 19.51 -23.71 3.03
N ASP A 522 20.24 -22.63 3.31
CA ASP A 522 19.97 -21.77 4.47
C ASP A 522 18.90 -20.67 4.23
N ALA A 523 18.34 -20.63 3.02
CA ALA A 523 17.51 -19.49 2.56
C ALA A 523 15.99 -19.68 2.77
N ILE A 524 15.52 -20.84 3.24
CA ILE A 524 14.08 -21.12 3.41
C ILE A 524 13.78 -21.56 4.85
N LYS A 525 12.85 -20.86 5.52
CA LYS A 525 12.30 -21.39 6.78
C LYS A 525 11.41 -22.59 6.48
N ARG A 526 11.62 -23.70 7.22
CA ARG A 526 10.80 -24.90 7.12
C ARG A 526 9.32 -24.57 7.40
N PRO A 527 8.38 -25.14 6.61
CA PRO A 527 6.95 -24.90 6.80
C PRO A 527 6.44 -25.33 8.19
N PRO A 528 5.33 -24.75 8.68
CA PRO A 528 4.64 -25.19 9.88
C PRO A 528 4.29 -26.69 9.84
N ALA A 529 4.16 -27.32 11.00
CA ALA A 529 3.93 -28.78 11.10
C ALA A 529 2.68 -29.28 10.34
N GLU A 530 1.65 -28.43 10.24
CA GLU A 530 0.39 -28.72 9.51
C GLU A 530 0.56 -28.73 7.99
N SER A 531 1.52 -27.95 7.45
CA SER A 531 1.85 -27.95 6.03
C SER A 531 2.75 -29.10 5.61
N ARG A 532 3.34 -29.85 6.57
CA ARG A 532 4.25 -30.97 6.30
C ARG A 532 3.57 -32.21 5.73
N GLU A 533 2.28 -32.41 6.03
CA GLU A 533 1.52 -33.51 5.45
C GLU A 533 1.17 -33.21 3.98
N ALA A 534 0.71 -32.00 3.69
CA ALA A 534 0.48 -31.54 2.30
C ALA A 534 1.79 -31.51 1.48
N GLU A 535 2.92 -31.10 2.12
CA GLU A 535 4.24 -31.14 1.48
C GLU A 535 4.71 -32.58 1.23
N ARG A 536 4.40 -33.54 2.11
CA ARG A 536 4.71 -34.96 1.89
C ARG A 536 3.94 -35.54 0.71
N ASP A 537 2.69 -35.15 0.52
CA ASP A 537 1.87 -35.63 -0.59
C ASP A 537 2.33 -34.99 -1.92
N VAL A 538 2.62 -33.69 -1.94
CA VAL A 538 3.19 -32.98 -3.10
C VAL A 538 4.63 -33.44 -3.40
N VAL A 539 5.45 -33.67 -2.36
CA VAL A 539 6.81 -34.19 -2.48
C VAL A 539 6.79 -35.67 -2.87
N SER A 540 5.80 -36.45 -2.41
CA SER A 540 5.62 -37.86 -2.83
C SER A 540 5.23 -37.95 -4.31
N GLU A 541 4.30 -37.12 -4.79
CA GLU A 541 3.98 -37.03 -6.22
C GLU A 541 5.14 -36.49 -7.08
N ALA A 542 5.92 -35.54 -6.53
CA ALA A 542 7.09 -35.00 -7.23
C ALA A 542 8.31 -35.90 -7.11
N ALA A 543 8.49 -36.60 -5.98
CA ALA A 543 9.54 -37.60 -5.81
C ALA A 543 9.32 -38.81 -6.74
N ASP A 544 8.06 -39.19 -6.99
CA ASP A 544 7.73 -40.17 -8.03
C ASP A 544 8.07 -39.64 -9.45
N ARG A 545 8.02 -38.33 -9.67
CA ARG A 545 8.47 -37.71 -10.93
C ARG A 545 10.00 -37.57 -11.03
N LEU A 546 10.69 -37.30 -9.91
CA LEU A 546 12.16 -37.13 -9.84
C LEU A 546 12.91 -38.45 -9.66
N SER A 547 12.25 -39.54 -9.21
CA SER A 547 12.78 -40.90 -9.10
C SER A 547 12.75 -41.66 -10.42
N ARG A 548 12.61 -40.97 -11.56
CA ARG A 548 12.75 -41.62 -12.86
C ARG A 548 14.18 -42.17 -12.99
N PRO A 549 14.36 -43.48 -13.24
CA PRO A 549 15.66 -44.11 -13.22
C PRO A 549 16.61 -43.49 -14.26
N HIS A 550 17.89 -43.44 -13.93
CA HIS A 550 18.94 -43.04 -14.89
C HIS A 550 18.75 -43.77 -16.19
N GLN A 551 18.53 -43.05 -17.26
CA GLN A 551 18.25 -43.62 -18.56
C GLN A 551 19.54 -44.21 -19.16
N PRO A 552 19.61 -45.48 -19.43
CA PRO A 552 20.81 -46.10 -20.00
C PRO A 552 20.92 -45.88 -21.53
N LEU A 553 20.45 -44.75 -22.01
CA LEU A 553 20.42 -44.38 -23.42
C LEU A 553 21.55 -43.39 -23.74
N ALA A 554 22.17 -43.53 -24.91
CA ALA A 554 23.20 -42.60 -25.39
C ALA A 554 22.63 -41.17 -25.65
N ASP A 555 21.34 -41.08 -25.99
CA ASP A 555 20.58 -39.82 -26.10
C ASP A 555 19.29 -39.96 -25.25
N PRO A 556 19.25 -39.34 -24.05
CA PRO A 556 18.12 -39.49 -23.12
C PRO A 556 16.81 -38.95 -23.68
N LEU A 557 15.69 -39.54 -23.26
CA LEU A 557 14.36 -39.04 -23.57
C LEU A 557 14.10 -37.77 -22.75
N THR A 558 13.58 -36.74 -23.39
CA THR A 558 13.13 -35.51 -22.71
C THR A 558 11.89 -35.80 -21.86
N ASN A 559 11.60 -34.95 -20.87
CA ASN A 559 10.41 -35.09 -20.02
C ASN A 559 9.12 -35.22 -20.85
N ARG A 560 9.01 -34.48 -21.94
CA ARG A 560 7.85 -34.53 -22.82
C ARG A 560 7.74 -35.84 -23.61
N GLU A 561 8.87 -36.42 -23.99
CA GLU A 561 8.92 -37.75 -24.63
C GLU A 561 8.58 -38.86 -23.63
N LEU A 562 8.94 -38.71 -22.37
CA LEU A 562 8.59 -39.62 -21.29
C LEU A 562 7.08 -39.57 -21.00
N ASP A 563 6.47 -38.39 -20.93
CA ASP A 563 5.02 -38.23 -20.76
C ASP A 563 4.24 -38.91 -21.91
N VAL A 564 4.70 -38.72 -23.16
CA VAL A 564 4.11 -39.38 -24.32
C VAL A 564 4.30 -40.91 -24.24
N LEU A 565 5.45 -41.40 -23.80
CA LEU A 565 5.77 -42.82 -23.70
C LEU A 565 4.95 -43.52 -22.60
N GLU A 566 4.73 -42.86 -21.47
CA GLU A 566 3.84 -43.36 -20.40
C GLU A 566 2.39 -43.52 -20.86
N LEU A 567 1.87 -42.52 -21.57
CA LEU A 567 0.51 -42.60 -22.12
C LEU A 567 0.42 -43.63 -23.26
N LEU A 568 1.53 -43.83 -23.98
CA LEU A 568 1.67 -44.90 -24.97
C LEU A 568 1.56 -46.29 -24.34
N ALA A 569 2.18 -46.49 -23.18
CA ALA A 569 2.12 -47.72 -22.40
C ALA A 569 0.70 -48.04 -21.92
N ARG A 570 -0.10 -47.03 -21.64
CA ARG A 570 -1.53 -47.13 -21.30
C ARG A 570 -2.44 -47.41 -22.51
N ARG A 571 -1.86 -47.68 -23.68
CA ARG A 571 -2.54 -48.01 -24.96
C ARG A 571 -3.42 -46.90 -25.54
N LEU A 572 -3.22 -45.64 -25.15
CA LEU A 572 -4.00 -44.50 -25.66
C LEU A 572 -3.63 -44.17 -27.11
N THR A 573 -4.59 -43.80 -27.93
CA THR A 573 -4.36 -43.32 -29.30
C THR A 573 -3.62 -41.99 -29.34
N ASN A 574 -3.04 -41.60 -30.47
CA ASN A 574 -2.35 -40.32 -30.61
C ASN A 574 -3.28 -39.12 -30.37
N GLN A 575 -4.58 -39.29 -30.63
CA GLN A 575 -5.58 -38.25 -30.38
C GLN A 575 -5.87 -38.11 -28.89
N GLU A 576 -6.05 -39.22 -28.18
CA GLU A 576 -6.24 -39.24 -26.72
C GLU A 576 -4.99 -38.76 -25.95
N ILE A 577 -3.78 -39.08 -26.47
CA ILE A 577 -2.52 -38.53 -25.92
C ILE A 577 -2.46 -37.02 -26.12
N ALA A 578 -2.84 -36.55 -27.32
CA ALA A 578 -2.87 -35.14 -27.66
C ALA A 578 -3.84 -34.35 -26.74
N GLU A 579 -5.03 -34.88 -26.51
CA GLU A 579 -6.04 -34.30 -25.60
C GLU A 579 -5.55 -34.26 -24.15
N LYS A 580 -4.94 -35.37 -23.67
CA LYS A 580 -4.42 -35.41 -22.28
C LYS A 580 -3.22 -34.51 -22.04
N LEU A 581 -2.40 -34.31 -23.06
CA LEU A 581 -1.19 -33.47 -22.96
C LEU A 581 -1.41 -32.03 -23.45
N PHE A 582 -2.63 -31.70 -23.89
CA PHE A 582 -3.00 -30.37 -24.44
C PHE A 582 -2.10 -29.94 -25.61
N ILE A 583 -1.77 -30.85 -26.52
CA ILE A 583 -0.94 -30.59 -27.69
C ILE A 583 -1.63 -31.08 -28.99
N ALA A 584 -1.14 -30.63 -30.14
CA ALA A 584 -1.69 -31.09 -31.41
C ALA A 584 -1.34 -32.59 -31.69
N PRO A 585 -2.22 -33.39 -32.32
CA PRO A 585 -1.91 -34.78 -32.69
C PRO A 585 -0.68 -34.92 -33.59
N THR A 586 -0.37 -33.90 -34.39
CA THR A 586 0.86 -33.82 -35.19
C THR A 586 2.12 -33.70 -34.33
N THR A 587 2.04 -32.99 -33.19
CA THR A 587 3.13 -32.86 -32.21
C THR A 587 3.38 -34.21 -31.51
N VAL A 588 2.33 -34.95 -31.13
CA VAL A 588 2.47 -36.31 -30.60
C VAL A 588 3.18 -37.22 -31.58
N LYS A 589 2.85 -37.15 -32.90
CA LYS A 589 3.58 -37.91 -33.94
C LYS A 589 5.07 -37.52 -34.00
N GLY A 590 5.39 -36.25 -33.83
CA GLY A 590 6.77 -35.76 -33.75
C GLY A 590 7.54 -36.36 -32.56
N HIS A 591 6.95 -36.35 -31.38
CA HIS A 591 7.53 -36.97 -30.19
C HIS A 591 7.70 -38.47 -30.32
N LEU A 592 6.70 -39.17 -30.88
CA LEU A 592 6.81 -40.61 -31.14
C LEU A 592 7.94 -40.96 -32.11
N LYS A 593 8.16 -40.16 -33.15
CA LYS A 593 9.28 -40.34 -34.07
C LYS A 593 10.63 -40.18 -33.34
N SER A 594 10.78 -39.18 -32.49
CA SER A 594 11.95 -38.97 -31.69
C SER A 594 12.18 -40.10 -30.67
N ILE A 595 11.11 -40.53 -29.97
CA ILE A 595 11.15 -41.68 -29.05
C ILE A 595 11.62 -42.93 -29.75
N TYR A 596 11.06 -43.24 -30.93
CA TYR A 596 11.43 -44.45 -31.69
C TYR A 596 12.91 -44.39 -32.13
N GLN A 597 13.39 -43.22 -32.52
CA GLN A 597 14.78 -43.02 -32.90
C GLN A 597 15.73 -43.20 -31.69
N LYS A 598 15.40 -42.60 -30.54
CA LYS A 598 16.21 -42.69 -29.31
C LYS A 598 16.19 -44.11 -28.71
N LEU A 599 15.09 -44.80 -28.82
CA LEU A 599 14.96 -46.18 -28.38
C LEU A 599 15.42 -47.21 -29.43
N ASP A 600 15.79 -46.79 -30.64
CA ASP A 600 16.16 -47.66 -31.76
C ASP A 600 15.11 -48.77 -32.01
N VAL A 601 13.86 -48.35 -32.27
CA VAL A 601 12.70 -49.19 -32.53
C VAL A 601 11.83 -48.60 -33.65
N ASN A 602 11.01 -49.40 -34.30
CA ASN A 602 10.19 -48.92 -35.40
C ASN A 602 8.67 -49.03 -35.14
N LYS A 603 8.27 -49.67 -34.04
CA LYS A 603 6.87 -49.91 -33.74
C LYS A 603 6.51 -49.47 -32.32
N ARG A 604 5.25 -49.05 -32.19
CA ARG A 604 4.68 -48.56 -30.94
C ARG A 604 4.83 -49.56 -29.78
N ARG A 605 4.55 -50.83 -30.03
CA ARG A 605 4.64 -51.89 -29.02
C ARG A 605 6.09 -52.18 -28.61
N GLU A 606 7.00 -52.19 -29.58
CA GLU A 606 8.44 -52.35 -29.35
C GLU A 606 9.02 -51.23 -28.48
N ALA A 607 8.53 -49.98 -28.63
CA ALA A 607 8.96 -48.85 -27.83
C ALA A 607 8.59 -49.04 -26.35
N VAL A 608 7.38 -49.49 -26.03
CA VAL A 608 6.93 -49.76 -24.66
C VAL A 608 7.71 -50.93 -24.07
N GLU A 609 7.83 -52.04 -24.79
CA GLU A 609 8.58 -53.24 -24.33
C GLU A 609 10.07 -52.92 -24.06
N LYS A 610 10.70 -52.11 -24.94
CA LYS A 610 12.10 -51.73 -24.79
C LYS A 610 12.28 -50.77 -23.62
N ALA A 611 11.37 -49.79 -23.45
CA ALA A 611 11.38 -48.86 -22.30
C ALA A 611 11.17 -49.58 -20.96
N GLN A 612 10.37 -50.62 -20.92
CA GLN A 612 10.20 -51.49 -19.74
C GLN A 612 11.48 -52.31 -19.44
N LYS A 613 12.10 -52.89 -20.48
CA LYS A 613 13.33 -53.67 -20.35
C LYS A 613 14.51 -52.87 -19.81
N ILE A 614 14.64 -51.59 -20.18
CA ILE A 614 15.71 -50.70 -19.75
C ILE A 614 15.34 -49.88 -18.48
N GLY A 615 14.19 -50.20 -17.86
CA GLY A 615 13.80 -49.58 -16.59
C GLY A 615 13.27 -48.15 -16.67
N ILE A 616 12.93 -47.65 -17.88
CA ILE A 616 12.35 -46.31 -18.07
C ILE A 616 10.84 -46.31 -17.74
N LEU A 617 10.15 -47.43 -17.98
CA LEU A 617 8.76 -47.64 -17.57
C LEU A 617 8.66 -48.79 -16.57
N PRO A 618 7.72 -48.73 -15.59
CA PRO A 618 7.50 -49.85 -14.70
C PRO A 618 7.08 -51.08 -15.48
N GLY A 619 7.61 -52.25 -15.10
CA GLY A 619 7.22 -53.54 -15.70
C GLY A 619 5.73 -53.80 -15.44
N GLY A 620 4.94 -53.92 -16.50
CA GLY A 620 3.55 -54.35 -16.36
C GLY A 620 3.49 -55.83 -15.95
N GLU A 621 2.65 -56.17 -14.98
CA GLU A 621 2.16 -57.52 -14.73
C GLU A 621 1.30 -58.02 -15.87
#